data_59190fe236623eb53fcff209377b5ba8
#
_entry.id   59190fe236623eb53fcff209377b5ba8
#
_cell.length_a   1.000
_cell.length_b   1.000
_cell.length_c   1.000
_cell.angle_alpha   90.00
_cell.angle_beta   90.00
_cell.angle_gamma   90.00
#
_symmetry.space_group_name_H-M   'P 1'
#
loop_
_entity.id
_entity.type
_entity.pdbx_description
1 polymer ?
#
loop_
_entity_poly.entity_id
_entity_poly.type
_entity_poly.pdbx_seq_one_letter_code
_entity_poly.pdbx_strand_id
1 'polypeptide(L)'
;MSMVSETVKSRVGQVQKIALVVGIAGLAGGAAFYGMDKKQFFQSYLMSFIFWLAIGLGSLALLMIQHVAGGVWGFAMRRLFEAGAKTLVLLAVLFVPMFGGLAEVYEWVHPHDGDKILELKSGYLNVPFFTARQGIFFAVWVSLAFILGQLSRKEDQTADQSIGWWFKAFSGPGLLLFAITGGLASVDWAMSVDPHWYSTMYPVLFCFGCIFSAMLFNIVAMILLYNGGEIEKHMTKNHLRDVGSFVLGFVIFWTYLNLSQFLLIWSANLKEEVP
;
A
#
# COMPACT_ATOMS: atom_id res chain seq x y z
N MET A 1 -6.64 12.72 -27.31
CA MET A 1 -5.61 13.29 -26.42
C MET A 1 -6.22 14.50 -25.73
N SER A 2 -6.79 14.29 -24.55
CA SER A 2 -7.73 15.17 -23.88
C SER A 2 -7.04 16.39 -23.29
N MET A 3 -7.66 17.50 -23.51
CA MET A 3 -7.43 18.76 -22.81
C MET A 3 -7.60 18.56 -21.29
N VAL A 4 -6.52 18.16 -20.62
CA VAL A 4 -6.40 18.41 -19.19
C VAL A 4 -6.40 19.92 -19.07
N SER A 5 -7.38 20.51 -18.39
CA SER A 5 -7.51 21.97 -18.35
C SER A 5 -6.24 22.59 -17.77
N GLU A 6 -5.87 23.73 -18.25
CA GLU A 6 -4.72 24.50 -17.75
C GLU A 6 -4.78 24.69 -16.23
N THR A 7 -5.99 24.77 -15.68
CA THR A 7 -6.25 24.86 -14.25
C THR A 7 -5.79 23.62 -13.48
N VAL A 8 -6.06 22.41 -14.01
CA VAL A 8 -5.63 21.15 -13.38
C VAL A 8 -4.11 21.00 -13.46
N LYS A 9 -3.51 21.34 -14.60
CA LYS A 9 -2.03 21.32 -14.76
C LYS A 9 -1.36 22.29 -13.77
N SER A 10 -1.90 23.49 -13.60
CA SER A 10 -1.38 24.48 -12.65
C SER A 10 -1.46 23.97 -11.20
N ARG A 11 -2.60 23.38 -10.81
CA ARG A 11 -2.78 22.80 -9.46
C ARG A 11 -1.82 21.63 -9.21
N VAL A 12 -1.69 20.72 -10.16
CA VAL A 12 -0.73 19.60 -10.07
C VAL A 12 0.68 20.16 -9.89
N GLY A 13 1.09 21.18 -10.65
CA GLY A 13 2.40 21.82 -10.51
C GLY A 13 2.60 22.48 -9.14
N GLN A 14 1.57 23.09 -8.57
CA GLN A 14 1.63 23.66 -7.21
C GLN A 14 1.78 22.57 -6.14
N VAL A 15 0.95 21.51 -6.22
CA VAL A 15 1.03 20.38 -5.29
C VAL A 15 2.40 19.70 -5.36
N GLN A 16 2.97 19.52 -6.56
CA GLN A 16 4.31 18.96 -6.73
C GLN A 16 5.39 19.80 -6.04
N LYS A 17 5.34 21.14 -6.17
CA LYS A 17 6.30 22.03 -5.50
C LYS A 17 6.19 21.96 -3.99
N ILE A 18 4.97 22.00 -3.47
CA ILE A 18 4.72 21.89 -2.02
C ILE A 18 5.20 20.53 -1.50
N ALA A 19 4.84 19.45 -2.17
CA ALA A 19 5.25 18.10 -1.80
C ALA A 19 6.78 17.94 -1.81
N LEU A 20 7.47 18.53 -2.80
CA LEU A 20 8.93 18.51 -2.87
C LEU A 20 9.56 19.25 -1.67
N VAL A 21 9.06 20.44 -1.36
CA VAL A 21 9.57 21.23 -0.22
C VAL A 21 9.34 20.50 1.11
N VAL A 22 8.13 19.99 1.32
CA VAL A 22 7.79 19.21 2.52
C VAL A 22 8.62 17.93 2.60
N GLY A 23 8.82 17.25 1.46
CA GLY A 23 9.66 16.04 1.38
C GLY A 23 11.11 16.31 1.75
N ILE A 24 11.73 17.37 1.21
CA ILE A 24 13.11 17.75 1.55
C ILE A 24 13.21 18.14 3.02
N ALA A 25 12.27 18.94 3.54
CA ALA A 25 12.25 19.33 4.95
C ALA A 25 12.07 18.11 5.87
N GLY A 26 11.21 17.16 5.49
CA GLY A 26 11.03 15.89 6.20
C GLY A 26 12.28 15.02 6.22
N LEU A 27 13.00 14.91 5.10
CA LEU A 27 14.26 14.17 5.02
C LEU A 27 15.36 14.84 5.87
N ALA A 28 15.45 16.17 5.84
CA ALA A 28 16.42 16.91 6.66
C ALA A 28 16.11 16.75 8.16
N GLY A 29 14.84 16.89 8.55
CA GLY A 29 14.40 16.64 9.93
C GLY A 29 14.65 15.21 10.38
N GLY A 30 14.39 14.23 9.53
CA GLY A 30 14.68 12.82 9.76
C GLY A 30 16.16 12.56 9.97
N ALA A 31 17.04 13.14 9.13
CA ALA A 31 18.48 13.02 9.27
C ALA A 31 18.99 13.62 10.60
N ALA A 32 18.43 14.74 11.03
CA ALA A 32 18.75 15.34 12.32
C ALA A 32 18.31 14.43 13.48
N PHE A 33 17.11 13.86 13.40
CA PHE A 33 16.58 12.97 14.43
C PHE A 33 17.34 11.64 14.52
N TYR A 34 17.83 11.11 13.40
CA TYR A 34 18.70 9.93 13.36
C TYR A 34 19.95 10.10 14.24
N GLY A 35 20.52 11.33 14.29
CA GLY A 35 21.68 11.64 15.13
C GLY A 35 21.37 11.68 16.65
N MET A 36 20.09 11.81 17.03
CA MET A 36 19.65 11.92 18.43
C MET A 36 19.27 10.54 19.01
N ASP A 37 18.43 9.81 18.34
CA ASP A 37 17.94 8.48 18.75
C ASP A 37 17.69 7.58 17.54
N LYS A 38 18.60 6.65 17.30
CA LYS A 38 18.53 5.74 16.15
C LYS A 38 17.36 4.78 16.24
N LYS A 39 17.10 4.23 17.42
CA LYS A 39 16.00 3.26 17.62
C LYS A 39 14.65 3.90 17.31
N GLN A 40 14.37 5.02 17.96
CA GLN A 40 13.13 5.77 17.74
C GLN A 40 13.00 6.25 16.29
N PHE A 41 14.10 6.64 15.66
CA PHE A 41 14.10 7.03 14.25
C PHE A 41 13.64 5.89 13.35
N PHE A 42 14.23 4.68 13.46
CA PHE A 42 13.88 3.57 12.59
C PHE A 42 12.48 3.03 12.85
N GLN A 43 12.00 3.04 14.09
CA GLN A 43 10.61 2.69 14.41
C GLN A 43 9.62 3.66 13.76
N SER A 44 9.86 4.96 13.88
CA SER A 44 9.04 6.01 13.25
C SER A 44 9.13 5.96 11.73
N TYR A 45 10.31 5.65 11.19
CA TYR A 45 10.53 5.50 9.76
C TYR A 45 9.72 4.31 9.19
N LEU A 46 9.78 3.15 9.86
CA LEU A 46 9.00 1.98 9.46
C LEU A 46 7.49 2.26 9.46
N MET A 47 6.97 2.89 10.51
CA MET A 47 5.55 3.26 10.59
C MET A 47 5.14 4.18 9.44
N SER A 48 5.94 5.23 9.20
CA SER A 48 5.70 6.18 8.12
C SER A 48 5.82 5.52 6.74
N PHE A 49 6.77 4.62 6.57
CA PHE A 49 6.97 3.85 5.36
C PHE A 49 5.75 2.95 5.07
N ILE A 50 5.28 2.19 6.05
CA ILE A 50 4.09 1.33 5.92
C ILE A 50 2.86 2.15 5.54
N PHE A 51 2.68 3.34 6.13
CA PHE A 51 1.56 4.23 5.78
C PHE A 51 1.57 4.61 4.29
N TRP A 52 2.70 5.06 3.76
CA TRP A 52 2.81 5.43 2.34
C TRP A 52 2.76 4.22 1.41
N LEU A 53 3.34 3.11 1.85
CA LEU A 53 3.24 1.85 1.12
C LEU A 53 1.79 1.40 1.00
N ALA A 54 1.00 1.51 2.06
CA ALA A 54 -0.41 1.13 2.04
C ALA A 54 -1.18 1.88 0.93
N ILE A 55 -0.87 3.17 0.72
CA ILE A 55 -1.49 3.95 -0.36
C ILE A 55 -1.05 3.45 -1.73
N GLY A 56 0.27 3.23 -1.93
CA GLY A 56 0.81 2.76 -3.22
C GLY A 56 0.35 1.35 -3.57
N LEU A 57 0.49 0.43 -2.62
CA LEU A 57 0.15 -0.98 -2.78
C LEU A 57 -1.36 -1.20 -2.90
N GLY A 58 -2.15 -0.48 -2.09
CA GLY A 58 -3.60 -0.50 -2.17
C GLY A 58 -4.12 0.10 -3.48
N SER A 59 -3.45 1.14 -4.03
CA SER A 59 -3.77 1.68 -5.36
C SER A 59 -3.53 0.66 -6.46
N LEU A 60 -2.45 -0.13 -6.38
CA LEU A 60 -2.20 -1.24 -7.30
C LEU A 60 -3.31 -2.30 -7.20
N ALA A 61 -3.72 -2.67 -5.99
CA ALA A 61 -4.80 -3.63 -5.77
C ALA A 61 -6.13 -3.11 -6.33
N LEU A 62 -6.50 -1.85 -6.05
CA LEU A 62 -7.72 -1.23 -6.58
C LEU A 62 -7.73 -1.17 -8.11
N LEU A 63 -6.58 -0.88 -8.72
CA LEU A 63 -6.42 -0.91 -10.17
C LEU A 63 -6.69 -2.31 -10.73
N MET A 64 -6.14 -3.35 -10.11
CA MET A 64 -6.35 -4.73 -10.52
C MET A 64 -7.80 -5.19 -10.28
N ILE A 65 -8.41 -4.83 -9.16
CA ILE A 65 -9.83 -5.09 -8.88
C ILE A 65 -10.71 -4.45 -9.96
N GLN A 66 -10.42 -3.20 -10.34
CA GLN A 66 -11.14 -2.51 -11.41
C GLN A 66 -11.04 -3.23 -12.75
N HIS A 67 -9.87 -3.74 -13.11
CA HIS A 67 -9.68 -4.45 -14.37
C HIS A 67 -10.42 -5.79 -14.41
N VAL A 68 -10.52 -6.50 -13.27
CA VAL A 68 -11.19 -7.80 -13.18
C VAL A 68 -12.70 -7.64 -13.07
N ALA A 69 -13.15 -6.81 -12.12
CA ALA A 69 -14.58 -6.63 -11.83
C ALA A 69 -15.27 -5.72 -12.85
N GLY A 70 -14.55 -4.77 -13.45
CA GLY A 70 -15.13 -3.76 -14.31
C GLY A 70 -15.98 -2.75 -13.51
N GLY A 71 -16.95 -2.14 -14.20
CA GLY A 71 -17.86 -1.20 -13.58
C GLY A 71 -17.43 0.25 -13.73
N VAL A 72 -18.37 1.14 -13.50
CA VAL A 72 -18.21 2.58 -13.76
C VAL A 72 -17.49 3.30 -12.62
N TRP A 73 -17.54 2.70 -11.41
CA TRP A 73 -16.97 3.28 -10.18
C TRP A 73 -15.48 3.60 -10.28
N GLY A 74 -14.72 2.69 -10.87
CA GLY A 74 -13.27 2.84 -10.94
C GLY A 74 -12.79 3.57 -12.19
N PHE A 75 -13.65 3.76 -13.21
CA PHE A 75 -13.25 4.39 -14.47
C PHE A 75 -12.73 5.81 -14.25
N ALA A 76 -13.42 6.63 -13.47
CA ALA A 76 -13.02 7.99 -13.16
C ALA A 76 -11.76 8.07 -12.29
N MET A 77 -11.52 7.07 -11.43
CA MET A 77 -10.41 7.01 -10.48
C MET A 77 -9.21 6.22 -11.02
N ARG A 78 -9.34 5.51 -12.14
CA ARG A 78 -8.31 4.63 -12.71
C ARG A 78 -6.95 5.31 -12.82
N ARG A 79 -6.92 6.55 -13.32
CA ARG A 79 -5.67 7.31 -13.48
C ARG A 79 -5.00 7.66 -12.16
N LEU A 80 -5.78 7.88 -11.12
CA LEU A 80 -5.26 8.10 -9.77
C LEU A 80 -4.68 6.80 -9.20
N PHE A 81 -5.36 5.67 -9.38
CA PHE A 81 -4.83 4.36 -8.99
C PHE A 81 -3.53 4.02 -9.74
N GLU A 82 -3.45 4.29 -11.05
CA GLU A 82 -2.22 4.13 -11.83
C GLU A 82 -1.09 5.03 -11.30
N ALA A 83 -1.39 6.27 -10.93
CA ALA A 83 -0.42 7.19 -10.36
C ALA A 83 0.06 6.72 -8.98
N GLY A 84 -0.87 6.28 -8.12
CA GLY A 84 -0.55 5.70 -6.82
C GLY A 84 0.31 4.44 -6.93
N ALA A 85 -0.03 3.51 -7.83
CA ALA A 85 0.76 2.31 -8.07
C ALA A 85 2.21 2.60 -8.54
N LYS A 86 2.42 3.65 -9.32
CA LYS A 86 3.77 4.06 -9.76
C LYS A 86 4.67 4.54 -8.62
N THR A 87 4.11 4.98 -7.50
CA THR A 87 4.91 5.37 -6.32
C THR A 87 5.66 4.20 -5.69
N LEU A 88 5.27 2.95 -6.00
CA LEU A 88 5.96 1.75 -5.52
C LEU A 88 7.45 1.71 -5.93
N VAL A 89 7.81 2.30 -7.06
CA VAL A 89 9.22 2.44 -7.48
C VAL A 89 10.00 3.32 -6.49
N LEU A 90 9.43 4.46 -6.12
CA LEU A 90 10.03 5.35 -5.13
C LEU A 90 10.08 4.67 -3.74
N LEU A 91 9.03 3.96 -3.37
CA LEU A 91 8.95 3.25 -2.10
C LEU A 91 9.99 2.12 -2.02
N ALA A 92 10.28 1.43 -3.13
CA ALA A 92 11.37 0.45 -3.17
C ALA A 92 12.73 1.10 -2.84
N VAL A 93 12.99 2.31 -3.36
CA VAL A 93 14.22 3.05 -3.03
C VAL A 93 14.20 3.52 -1.57
N LEU A 94 13.06 4.03 -1.09
CA LEU A 94 12.91 4.48 0.29
C LEU A 94 12.94 3.32 1.31
N PHE A 95 12.80 2.08 0.89
CA PHE A 95 12.98 0.92 1.77
C PHE A 95 14.47 0.63 2.07
N VAL A 96 15.38 1.01 1.18
CA VAL A 96 16.82 0.70 1.32
C VAL A 96 17.41 1.14 2.67
N PRO A 97 17.15 2.34 3.22
CA PRO A 97 17.64 2.73 4.52
C PRO A 97 17.25 1.79 5.66
N MET A 98 16.12 1.08 5.56
CA MET A 98 15.68 0.12 6.60
C MET A 98 16.69 -1.00 6.84
N PHE A 99 17.46 -1.40 5.82
CA PHE A 99 18.50 -2.43 6.01
C PHE A 99 19.60 -1.98 7.00
N GLY A 100 19.83 -0.69 7.14
CA GLY A 100 20.76 -0.15 8.13
C GLY A 100 20.20 -0.08 9.56
N GLY A 101 18.89 -0.25 9.73
CA GLY A 101 18.19 -0.16 11.01
C GLY A 101 17.52 -1.46 11.48
N LEU A 102 17.76 -2.57 10.82
CA LEU A 102 17.10 -3.84 11.17
C LEU A 102 17.35 -4.24 12.63
N ALA A 103 18.57 -4.05 13.12
CA ALA A 103 18.95 -4.38 14.49
C ALA A 103 18.29 -3.47 15.55
N GLU A 104 17.87 -2.27 15.16
CA GLU A 104 17.20 -1.31 16.05
C GLU A 104 15.69 -1.55 16.18
N VAL A 105 15.12 -2.24 15.18
CA VAL A 105 13.67 -2.46 15.08
C VAL A 105 13.29 -3.89 15.44
N TYR A 106 14.10 -4.86 15.02
CA TYR A 106 13.75 -6.28 15.09
C TYR A 106 14.64 -7.05 16.07
N GLU A 107 14.05 -7.60 17.12
CA GLU A 107 14.74 -8.39 18.14
C GLU A 107 15.36 -9.68 17.58
N TRP A 108 14.75 -10.27 16.54
CA TRP A 108 15.24 -11.50 15.90
C TRP A 108 16.56 -11.31 15.16
N VAL A 109 17.05 -10.09 14.95
CA VAL A 109 18.38 -9.84 14.36
C VAL A 109 19.50 -10.19 15.36
N HIS A 110 19.24 -9.99 16.65
CA HIS A 110 20.15 -10.33 17.75
C HIS A 110 19.39 -11.10 18.84
N PRO A 111 19.06 -12.39 18.57
CA PRO A 111 18.28 -13.19 19.50
C PRO A 111 19.01 -13.34 20.84
N HIS A 112 18.27 -13.27 21.93
CA HIS A 112 18.79 -13.55 23.25
C HIS A 112 19.00 -15.05 23.41
N ASP A 113 20.09 -15.45 24.07
CA ASP A 113 20.39 -16.85 24.33
C ASP A 113 19.27 -17.52 25.15
N GLY A 114 18.74 -18.61 24.62
CA GLY A 114 17.71 -19.41 25.29
C GLY A 114 16.26 -19.06 24.90
N ASP A 115 16.03 -18.16 23.96
CA ASP A 115 14.70 -17.91 23.41
C ASP A 115 14.31 -18.99 22.38
N LYS A 116 13.60 -20.03 22.86
CA LYS A 116 13.15 -21.15 22.04
C LYS A 116 12.22 -20.75 20.89
N ILE A 117 11.47 -19.67 21.02
CA ILE A 117 10.54 -19.19 19.98
C ILE A 117 11.34 -18.58 18.83
N LEU A 118 12.32 -17.77 19.12
CA LEU A 118 13.23 -17.21 18.13
C LEU A 118 14.08 -18.27 17.45
N GLU A 119 14.55 -19.28 18.18
CA GLU A 119 15.25 -20.43 17.61
C GLU A 119 14.39 -21.18 16.57
N LEU A 120 13.12 -21.47 16.92
CA LEU A 120 12.18 -22.13 15.99
C LEU A 120 11.87 -21.27 14.76
N LYS A 121 11.82 -19.95 14.90
CA LYS A 121 11.54 -19.01 13.81
C LYS A 121 12.79 -18.63 13.00
N SER A 122 13.99 -19.01 13.42
CA SER A 122 15.27 -18.62 12.79
C SER A 122 15.39 -19.02 11.31
N GLY A 123 14.73 -20.12 10.91
CA GLY A 123 14.65 -20.53 9.51
C GLY A 123 13.94 -19.54 8.60
N TYR A 124 12.99 -18.75 9.14
CA TYR A 124 12.24 -17.73 8.43
C TYR A 124 12.75 -16.32 8.76
N LEU A 125 12.93 -16.00 10.04
CA LEU A 125 13.41 -14.70 10.54
C LEU A 125 14.94 -14.69 10.60
N ASN A 126 15.56 -14.46 9.47
CA ASN A 126 17.00 -14.21 9.35
C ASN A 126 17.27 -13.15 8.29
N VAL A 127 18.34 -12.37 8.47
CA VAL A 127 18.65 -11.21 7.63
C VAL A 127 18.78 -11.55 6.14
N PRO A 128 19.51 -12.62 5.73
CA PRO A 128 19.64 -12.96 4.32
C PRO A 128 18.30 -13.30 3.65
N PHE A 129 17.49 -14.12 4.30
CA PHE A 129 16.20 -14.54 3.75
C PHE A 129 15.16 -13.40 3.80
N PHE A 130 15.17 -12.58 4.85
CA PHE A 130 14.39 -11.35 4.91
C PHE A 130 14.71 -10.45 3.72
N THR A 131 15.99 -10.15 3.48
CA THR A 131 16.43 -9.28 2.37
C THR A 131 16.01 -9.83 1.00
N ALA A 132 16.15 -11.14 0.79
CA ALA A 132 15.73 -11.78 -0.46
C ALA A 132 14.22 -11.63 -0.69
N ARG A 133 13.39 -11.83 0.36
CA ARG A 133 11.93 -11.65 0.27
C ARG A 133 11.55 -10.22 -0.09
N GLN A 134 12.22 -9.22 0.51
CA GLN A 134 11.94 -7.81 0.18
C GLN A 134 12.20 -7.52 -1.30
N GLY A 135 13.31 -8.03 -1.83
CA GLY A 135 13.61 -7.95 -3.27
C GLY A 135 12.50 -8.54 -4.13
N ILE A 136 11.99 -9.72 -3.75
CA ILE A 136 10.89 -10.39 -4.46
C ILE A 136 9.59 -9.57 -4.38
N PHE A 137 9.22 -9.07 -3.20
CA PHE A 137 7.99 -8.29 -3.02
C PHE A 137 7.98 -7.05 -3.90
N PHE A 138 9.04 -6.25 -3.83
CA PHE A 138 9.14 -5.05 -4.67
C PHE A 138 9.24 -5.39 -6.15
N ALA A 139 9.96 -6.44 -6.54
CA ALA A 139 10.03 -6.88 -7.93
C ALA A 139 8.63 -7.23 -8.49
N VAL A 140 7.82 -7.96 -7.72
CA VAL A 140 6.45 -8.32 -8.10
C VAL A 140 5.59 -7.06 -8.24
N TRP A 141 5.56 -6.18 -7.23
CA TRP A 141 4.69 -5.01 -7.22
C TRP A 141 5.07 -4.00 -8.29
N VAL A 142 6.36 -3.72 -8.44
CA VAL A 142 6.86 -2.78 -9.47
C VAL A 142 6.61 -3.33 -10.86
N SER A 143 6.84 -4.64 -11.09
CA SER A 143 6.58 -5.27 -12.39
C SER A 143 5.10 -5.20 -12.77
N LEU A 144 4.19 -5.51 -11.83
CA LEU A 144 2.75 -5.41 -12.06
C LEU A 144 2.34 -3.96 -12.37
N ALA A 145 2.81 -2.99 -11.58
CA ALA A 145 2.52 -1.57 -11.81
C ALA A 145 3.06 -1.10 -13.18
N PHE A 146 4.24 -1.58 -13.58
CA PHE A 146 4.83 -1.25 -14.87
C PHE A 146 4.05 -1.88 -16.02
N ILE A 147 3.74 -3.18 -15.97
CA ILE A 147 2.99 -3.90 -17.02
C ILE A 147 1.61 -3.25 -17.21
N LEU A 148 0.85 -3.03 -16.12
CA LEU A 148 -0.46 -2.41 -16.21
C LEU A 148 -0.39 -0.97 -16.72
N GLY A 149 0.64 -0.23 -16.33
CA GLY A 149 0.90 1.12 -16.82
C GLY A 149 1.26 1.17 -18.32
N GLN A 150 1.98 0.16 -18.84
CA GLN A 150 2.28 0.04 -20.28
C GLN A 150 1.03 -0.32 -21.08
N LEU A 151 0.22 -1.25 -20.59
CA LEU A 151 -1.07 -1.61 -21.20
C LEU A 151 -2.00 -0.40 -21.29
N SER A 152 -2.06 0.41 -20.21
CA SER A 152 -2.86 1.63 -20.17
C SER A 152 -2.41 2.66 -21.20
N ARG A 153 -1.09 2.87 -21.38
CA ARG A 153 -0.55 3.75 -22.41
C ARG A 153 -0.86 3.24 -23.82
N LYS A 154 -0.79 1.92 -24.01
CA LYS A 154 -1.11 1.30 -25.31
C LYS A 154 -2.59 1.46 -25.65
N GLU A 155 -3.48 1.29 -24.66
CA GLU A 155 -4.92 1.53 -24.83
C GLU A 155 -5.22 2.97 -25.25
N ASP A 156 -4.49 3.96 -24.69
CA ASP A 156 -4.64 5.37 -25.07
C ASP A 156 -4.20 5.69 -26.51
N GLN A 157 -3.27 4.89 -27.04
CA GLN A 157 -2.70 5.11 -28.39
C GLN A 157 -3.43 4.33 -29.47
N THR A 158 -3.97 3.16 -29.12
CA THR A 158 -4.61 2.24 -30.05
C THR A 158 -6.01 1.93 -29.52
N ALA A 159 -7.05 2.16 -30.30
CA ALA A 159 -8.42 1.76 -29.95
C ALA A 159 -8.62 0.23 -30.03
N ASP A 160 -7.62 -0.56 -29.64
CA ASP A 160 -7.61 -2.02 -29.74
C ASP A 160 -8.37 -2.64 -28.54
N GLN A 161 -9.50 -3.25 -28.83
CA GLN A 161 -10.35 -3.92 -27.83
C GLN A 161 -9.68 -5.16 -27.21
N SER A 162 -8.64 -5.74 -27.83
CA SER A 162 -7.93 -6.90 -27.29
C SER A 162 -7.16 -6.58 -26.00
N ILE A 163 -6.81 -5.33 -25.78
CA ILE A 163 -6.09 -4.88 -24.58
C ILE A 163 -6.89 -5.14 -23.30
N GLY A 164 -8.22 -5.07 -23.37
CA GLY A 164 -9.11 -5.38 -22.25
C GLY A 164 -8.92 -6.79 -21.68
N TRP A 165 -8.61 -7.77 -22.55
CA TRP A 165 -8.28 -9.12 -22.12
C TRP A 165 -6.94 -9.19 -21.36
N TRP A 166 -5.93 -8.47 -21.84
CA TRP A 166 -4.62 -8.43 -21.20
C TRP A 166 -4.67 -7.79 -19.80
N PHE A 167 -5.49 -6.76 -19.61
CA PHE A 167 -5.71 -6.21 -18.27
C PHE A 167 -6.23 -7.27 -17.31
N LYS A 168 -7.23 -8.06 -17.70
CA LYS A 168 -7.78 -9.13 -16.86
C LYS A 168 -6.76 -10.25 -16.64
N ALA A 169 -6.02 -10.64 -17.69
CA ALA A 169 -5.04 -11.70 -17.66
C ALA A 169 -3.88 -11.43 -16.68
N PHE A 170 -3.44 -10.15 -16.54
CA PHE A 170 -2.43 -9.78 -15.57
C PHE A 170 -3.01 -9.42 -14.20
N SER A 171 -4.19 -8.82 -14.14
CA SER A 171 -4.78 -8.38 -12.87
C SER A 171 -5.31 -9.53 -12.02
N GLY A 172 -5.86 -10.60 -12.61
CA GLY A 172 -6.33 -11.77 -11.88
C GLY A 172 -5.21 -12.44 -11.07
N PRO A 173 -4.17 -12.98 -11.72
CA PRO A 173 -3.00 -13.52 -11.02
C PRO A 173 -2.28 -12.47 -10.16
N GLY A 174 -2.26 -11.21 -10.60
CA GLY A 174 -1.69 -10.09 -9.84
C GLY A 174 -2.33 -9.89 -8.48
N LEU A 175 -3.66 -10.05 -8.35
CA LEU A 175 -4.36 -9.99 -7.06
C LEU A 175 -3.96 -11.13 -6.13
N LEU A 176 -3.75 -12.34 -6.65
CA LEU A 176 -3.24 -13.45 -5.85
C LEU A 176 -1.81 -13.18 -5.36
N LEU A 177 -0.95 -12.69 -6.26
CA LEU A 177 0.41 -12.29 -5.89
C LEU A 177 0.41 -11.15 -4.86
N PHE A 178 -0.48 -10.17 -5.01
CA PHE A 178 -0.67 -9.11 -4.02
C PHE A 178 -1.06 -9.68 -2.65
N ALA A 179 -2.04 -10.58 -2.60
CA ALA A 179 -2.51 -11.16 -1.34
C ALA A 179 -1.40 -11.95 -0.64
N ILE A 180 -0.63 -12.76 -1.38
CA ILE A 180 0.47 -13.56 -0.84
C ILE A 180 1.62 -12.64 -0.41
N THR A 181 2.12 -11.79 -1.29
CA THR A 181 3.30 -10.96 -1.00
C THR A 181 2.99 -9.84 -0.01
N GLY A 182 1.81 -9.22 -0.08
CA GLY A 182 1.36 -8.23 0.89
C GLY A 182 1.12 -8.84 2.27
N GLY A 183 0.55 -10.05 2.31
CA GLY A 183 0.39 -10.82 3.54
C GLY A 183 1.74 -11.16 4.17
N LEU A 184 2.69 -11.70 3.41
CA LEU A 184 4.05 -11.99 3.89
C LEU A 184 4.79 -10.71 4.30
N ALA A 185 4.63 -9.61 3.58
CA ALA A 185 5.22 -8.33 3.93
C ALA A 185 4.68 -7.80 5.27
N SER A 186 3.39 -8.01 5.57
CA SER A 186 2.82 -7.64 6.87
C SER A 186 3.42 -8.45 8.03
N VAL A 187 3.72 -9.73 7.79
CA VAL A 187 4.44 -10.58 8.74
C VAL A 187 5.85 -10.08 8.96
N ASP A 188 6.57 -9.79 7.86
CA ASP A 188 7.96 -9.37 7.91
C ASP A 188 8.16 -7.99 8.55
N TRP A 189 7.28 -7.02 8.29
CA TRP A 189 7.51 -5.63 8.68
C TRP A 189 6.79 -5.21 9.95
N ALA A 190 5.63 -5.76 10.20
CA ALA A 190 4.82 -5.34 11.34
C ALA A 190 4.71 -6.44 12.40
N MET A 191 4.34 -7.66 12.02
CA MET A 191 4.17 -8.74 13.00
C MET A 191 5.50 -9.19 13.61
N SER A 192 6.60 -9.19 12.84
CA SER A 192 7.92 -9.60 13.32
C SER A 192 8.61 -8.57 14.24
N VAL A 193 8.01 -7.39 14.45
CA VAL A 193 8.47 -6.42 15.47
C VAL A 193 8.32 -7.01 16.88
N ASP A 194 7.21 -7.75 17.10
CA ASP A 194 7.05 -8.60 18.28
C ASP A 194 7.03 -10.07 17.82
N PRO A 195 8.17 -10.77 17.85
CA PRO A 195 8.26 -12.13 17.32
C PRO A 195 7.53 -13.17 18.18
N HIS A 196 7.14 -12.83 19.41
CA HIS A 196 6.36 -13.72 20.28
C HIS A 196 4.87 -13.70 19.95
N TRP A 197 4.38 -12.59 19.40
CA TRP A 197 3.01 -12.47 18.95
C TRP A 197 2.81 -13.01 17.51
N TYR A 198 1.66 -13.61 17.26
CA TYR A 198 1.25 -14.02 15.92
C TYR A 198 -0.27 -13.99 15.75
N SER A 199 -0.73 -13.66 14.56
CA SER A 199 -2.14 -13.73 14.18
C SER A 199 -2.28 -14.09 12.70
N THR A 200 -3.09 -15.08 12.39
CA THR A 200 -3.39 -15.48 11.01
C THR A 200 -4.29 -14.47 10.29
N MET A 201 -5.05 -13.68 11.04
CA MET A 201 -5.94 -12.64 10.49
C MET A 201 -5.21 -11.34 10.18
N TYR A 202 -4.04 -11.11 10.81
CA TYR A 202 -3.29 -9.87 10.63
C TYR A 202 -2.89 -9.57 9.18
N PRO A 203 -2.39 -10.54 8.37
CA PRO A 203 -2.14 -10.33 6.95
C PRO A 203 -3.36 -9.88 6.15
N VAL A 204 -4.54 -10.42 6.48
CA VAL A 204 -5.80 -10.04 5.83
C VAL A 204 -6.17 -8.61 6.20
N LEU A 205 -6.09 -8.27 7.48
CA LEU A 205 -6.32 -6.91 7.98
C LEU A 205 -5.38 -5.90 7.32
N PHE A 206 -4.10 -6.24 7.20
CA PHE A 206 -3.10 -5.39 6.56
C PHE A 206 -3.41 -5.15 5.08
N CYS A 207 -3.60 -6.21 4.30
CA CYS A 207 -3.92 -6.09 2.87
C CYS A 207 -5.21 -5.30 2.63
N PHE A 208 -6.24 -5.57 3.42
CA PHE A 208 -7.49 -4.83 3.33
C PHE A 208 -7.33 -3.37 3.78
N GLY A 209 -6.54 -3.12 4.82
CA GLY A 209 -6.17 -1.78 5.26
C GLY A 209 -5.45 -0.97 4.17
N CYS A 210 -4.56 -1.61 3.40
CA CYS A 210 -3.93 -0.98 2.24
C CYS A 210 -4.97 -0.55 1.19
N ILE A 211 -5.89 -1.46 0.82
CA ILE A 211 -6.94 -1.18 -0.16
C ILE A 211 -7.84 -0.04 0.31
N PHE A 212 -8.28 -0.09 1.57
CA PHE A 212 -9.17 0.91 2.15
C PHE A 212 -8.51 2.29 2.26
N SER A 213 -7.28 2.35 2.78
CA SER A 213 -6.50 3.59 2.87
C SER A 213 -6.25 4.23 1.50
N ALA A 214 -5.89 3.41 0.51
CA ALA A 214 -5.72 3.88 -0.86
C ALA A 214 -7.02 4.40 -1.47
N MET A 215 -8.15 3.76 -1.21
CA MET A 215 -9.45 4.22 -1.70
C MET A 215 -9.78 5.61 -1.16
N LEU A 216 -9.66 5.80 0.16
CA LEU A 216 -9.92 7.09 0.80
C LEU A 216 -8.95 8.17 0.30
N PHE A 217 -7.66 7.86 0.22
CA PHE A 217 -6.66 8.81 -0.28
C PHE A 217 -6.95 9.25 -1.71
N ASN A 218 -7.27 8.31 -2.60
CA ASN A 218 -7.57 8.62 -3.99
C ASN A 218 -8.88 9.42 -4.15
N ILE A 219 -9.87 9.21 -3.29
CA ILE A 219 -11.08 10.05 -3.26
C ILE A 219 -10.72 11.49 -2.88
N VAL A 220 -9.93 11.68 -1.82
CA VAL A 220 -9.47 13.01 -1.41
C VAL A 220 -8.66 13.66 -2.53
N ALA A 221 -7.72 12.94 -3.12
CA ALA A 221 -6.93 13.44 -4.25
C ALA A 221 -7.82 13.84 -5.44
N MET A 222 -8.83 13.05 -5.75
CA MET A 222 -9.80 13.36 -6.79
C MET A 222 -10.54 14.66 -6.48
N ILE A 223 -11.07 14.83 -5.28
CA ILE A 223 -11.80 16.04 -4.87
C ILE A 223 -10.90 17.28 -4.96
N LEU A 224 -9.65 17.16 -4.52
CA LEU A 224 -8.70 18.28 -4.55
C LEU A 224 -8.27 18.68 -5.97
N LEU A 225 -8.08 17.70 -6.86
CA LEU A 225 -7.62 17.93 -8.22
C LEU A 225 -8.72 18.47 -9.14
N TYR A 226 -9.92 17.96 -9.00
CA TYR A 226 -11.04 18.25 -9.91
C TYR A 226 -12.03 19.28 -9.36
N ASN A 227 -11.67 20.07 -8.36
CA ASN A 227 -12.55 21.11 -7.82
C ASN A 227 -12.86 22.16 -8.90
N GLY A 228 -14.13 22.39 -9.20
CA GLY A 228 -14.59 23.48 -10.08
C GLY A 228 -15.07 23.06 -11.46
N GLY A 229 -16.08 22.20 -11.55
CA GLY A 229 -16.86 21.98 -12.79
C GLY A 229 -16.30 20.95 -13.78
N GLU A 230 -15.07 20.47 -13.61
CA GLU A 230 -14.52 19.38 -14.45
C GLU A 230 -14.90 17.99 -13.95
N ILE A 231 -15.07 17.82 -12.64
CA ILE A 231 -15.63 16.55 -12.10
C ILE A 231 -17.03 16.33 -12.68
N GLU A 232 -17.85 17.37 -12.72
CA GLU A 232 -19.23 17.27 -13.21
C GLU A 232 -19.33 16.85 -14.68
N LYS A 233 -18.30 17.11 -15.48
CA LYS A 233 -18.24 16.67 -16.89
C LYS A 233 -17.95 15.18 -17.04
N HIS A 234 -17.25 14.60 -16.08
CA HIS A 234 -16.74 13.20 -16.16
C HIS A 234 -17.35 12.28 -15.09
N MET A 235 -17.92 12.85 -14.03
CA MET A 235 -18.54 12.11 -12.93
C MET A 235 -20.01 12.51 -12.75
N THR A 236 -20.88 11.58 -13.06
CA THR A 236 -22.31 11.74 -12.76
C THR A 236 -22.58 11.50 -11.26
N LYS A 237 -23.75 11.96 -10.77
CA LYS A 237 -24.22 11.66 -9.40
C LYS A 237 -24.21 10.15 -9.09
N ASN A 238 -24.42 9.29 -10.12
CA ASN A 238 -24.37 7.85 -9.96
C ASN A 238 -22.97 7.36 -9.66
N HIS A 239 -21.92 7.89 -10.31
CA HIS A 239 -20.52 7.54 -10.02
C HIS A 239 -20.16 7.87 -8.57
N LEU A 240 -20.54 9.04 -8.07
CA LEU A 240 -20.31 9.45 -6.68
C LEU A 240 -21.04 8.54 -5.69
N ARG A 241 -22.28 8.18 -6.01
CA ARG A 241 -23.05 7.23 -5.19
C ARG A 241 -22.40 5.87 -5.15
N ASP A 242 -21.93 5.36 -6.29
CA ASP A 242 -21.31 4.04 -6.38
C ASP A 242 -19.98 4.00 -5.59
N VAL A 243 -19.15 5.05 -5.72
CA VAL A 243 -17.94 5.20 -4.91
C VAL A 243 -18.27 5.28 -3.42
N GLY A 244 -19.30 6.06 -3.04
CA GLY A 244 -19.76 6.14 -1.65
C GLY A 244 -20.27 4.81 -1.10
N SER A 245 -20.98 4.02 -1.91
CA SER A 245 -21.43 2.67 -1.55
C SER A 245 -20.26 1.71 -1.35
N PHE A 246 -19.21 1.82 -2.17
CA PHE A 246 -17.98 1.05 -2.01
C PHE A 246 -17.27 1.39 -0.70
N VAL A 247 -17.13 2.69 -0.39
CA VAL A 247 -16.52 3.15 0.88
C VAL A 247 -17.31 2.63 2.06
N LEU A 248 -18.65 2.71 2.02
CA LEU A 248 -19.50 2.16 3.08
C LEU A 248 -19.29 0.66 3.26
N GLY A 249 -19.25 -0.10 2.16
CA GLY A 249 -18.94 -1.53 2.18
C GLY A 249 -17.58 -1.82 2.81
N PHE A 250 -16.55 -1.03 2.47
CA PHE A 250 -15.22 -1.16 3.07
C PHE A 250 -15.20 -0.83 4.56
N VAL A 251 -15.93 0.20 5.01
CA VAL A 251 -16.06 0.52 6.45
C VAL A 251 -16.70 -0.64 7.20
N ILE A 252 -17.81 -1.18 6.69
CA ILE A 252 -18.51 -2.32 7.30
C ILE A 252 -17.59 -3.52 7.39
N PHE A 253 -16.88 -3.86 6.30
CA PHE A 253 -15.99 -5.01 6.27
C PHE A 253 -14.76 -4.82 7.18
N TRP A 254 -14.18 -3.61 7.21
CA TRP A 254 -13.11 -3.26 8.14
C TRP A 254 -13.54 -3.42 9.60
N THR A 255 -14.71 -2.90 9.93
CA THR A 255 -15.28 -3.01 11.28
C THR A 255 -15.52 -4.47 11.66
N TYR A 256 -16.07 -5.26 10.73
CA TYR A 256 -16.28 -6.69 10.92
C TYR A 256 -14.97 -7.45 11.21
N LEU A 257 -13.92 -7.22 10.41
CA LEU A 257 -12.62 -7.87 10.60
C LEU A 257 -12.00 -7.53 11.96
N ASN A 258 -12.02 -6.25 12.35
CA ASN A 258 -11.49 -5.81 13.65
C ASN A 258 -12.30 -6.35 14.83
N LEU A 259 -13.63 -6.32 14.72
CA LEU A 259 -14.51 -6.88 15.74
C LEU A 259 -14.31 -8.40 15.88
N SER A 260 -14.17 -9.10 14.75
CA SER A 260 -13.92 -10.56 14.75
C SER A 260 -12.59 -10.87 15.44
N GLN A 261 -11.53 -10.15 15.14
CA GLN A 261 -10.23 -10.30 15.77
C GLN A 261 -10.32 -10.04 17.28
N PHE A 262 -10.98 -8.95 17.67
CA PHE A 262 -11.20 -8.62 19.09
C PHE A 262 -11.98 -9.72 19.82
N LEU A 263 -13.07 -10.23 19.24
CA LEU A 263 -13.88 -11.29 19.84
C LEU A 263 -13.10 -12.60 19.99
N LEU A 264 -12.26 -12.95 19.00
CA LEU A 264 -11.42 -14.15 19.07
C LEU A 264 -10.43 -14.04 20.22
N ILE A 265 -9.69 -12.94 20.34
CA ILE A 265 -8.72 -12.70 21.42
C ILE A 265 -9.44 -12.70 22.77
N TRP A 266 -10.52 -11.94 22.89
CA TRP A 266 -11.26 -11.79 24.13
C TRP A 266 -11.92 -13.08 24.60
N SER A 267 -12.56 -13.85 23.69
CA SER A 267 -13.26 -15.08 24.04
C SER A 267 -12.30 -16.25 24.31
N ALA A 268 -11.19 -16.33 23.57
CA ALA A 268 -10.19 -17.37 23.76
C ALA A 268 -9.34 -17.15 25.01
N ASN A 269 -9.21 -15.90 25.49
CA ASN A 269 -8.44 -15.52 26.67
C ASN A 269 -7.03 -16.15 26.71
N LEU A 270 -6.38 -16.18 25.54
CA LEU A 270 -5.04 -16.73 25.41
C LEU A 270 -4.04 -15.76 26.03
N LYS A 271 -3.24 -16.25 26.99
CA LYS A 271 -2.23 -15.44 27.70
C LYS A 271 -1.17 -14.84 26.76
N GLU A 272 -0.99 -15.46 25.60
CA GLU A 272 0.00 -15.06 24.56
C GLU A 272 -0.52 -13.91 23.68
N GLU A 273 -1.82 -13.66 23.66
CA GLU A 273 -2.46 -12.64 22.84
C GLU A 273 -3.01 -11.44 23.63
N VAL A 274 -3.02 -11.55 24.96
CA VAL A 274 -3.45 -10.48 25.87
C VAL A 274 -2.20 -9.90 26.53
N PRO A 275 -1.78 -8.67 26.18
CA PRO A 275 -0.65 -8.00 26.81
C PRO A 275 -0.87 -7.68 28.30
#